data_27fe78c5885a4b2de9f7fc2cc3eea011
#
_entry.id   27fe78c5885a4b2de9f7fc2cc3eea011
#
_cell.length_a   1.000
_cell.length_b   1.000
_cell.length_c   1.000
_cell.angle_alpha   90.00
_cell.angle_beta   90.00
_cell.angle_gamma   90.00
#
_symmetry.space_group_name_H-M   'P 1'
#
loop_
_entity.id
_entity.type
_entity.pdbx_description
1 polymer ?
#
loop_
_entity_poly.entity_id
_entity_poly.type
_entity_poly.pdbx_seq_one_letter_code
_entity_poly.pdbx_strand_id
1 'polypeptide(L)'
;VLKGIFLSKEYILEEYILDPLLFENKKFHIRPIFLYHKNGNHKIGYILHKIFVAHAYENYRLEDFGNKRIHDTHFASTSSRLFFHEDFISLNIMTKNQVERIETQIKDLAHYVFDQLNARCYQESKDCYEVFGMDLLIDNKTLTIKLMEVQVTNISFGHFVDDRLPGFSNMFEYIFCNTVETIIDKYFPPINPIKKINGFIKFYQKAIKD
;
A
#
# COMPACT_ATOMS: atom_id res chain seq x y z
N VAL A 1 -27.92 -2.23 16.53
CA VAL A 1 -28.65 -3.50 16.70
C VAL A 1 -28.12 -4.47 15.66
N LEU A 2 -27.21 -5.38 16.07
CA LEU A 2 -26.65 -6.44 15.22
C LEU A 2 -27.71 -7.55 15.04
N LYS A 3 -28.67 -7.34 14.15
CA LYS A 3 -29.63 -8.39 13.77
C LYS A 3 -29.13 -9.12 12.55
N GLY A 4 -28.85 -10.41 12.70
CA GLY A 4 -28.66 -11.32 11.58
C GLY A 4 -27.23 -11.67 11.17
N ILE A 5 -26.27 -11.60 12.09
CA ILE A 5 -24.97 -12.21 11.85
C ILE A 5 -25.11 -13.71 11.98
N PHE A 6 -25.13 -14.43 10.84
CA PHE A 6 -25.06 -15.88 10.83
C PHE A 6 -23.63 -16.32 11.16
N LEU A 7 -23.40 -16.91 12.32
CA LEU A 7 -22.11 -17.33 12.87
C LEU A 7 -21.48 -18.54 12.16
N SER A 8 -21.78 -18.78 10.89
CA SER A 8 -21.14 -19.84 10.11
C SER A 8 -19.80 -19.45 9.47
N LYS A 9 -19.37 -18.18 9.65
CA LYS A 9 -18.11 -17.64 9.12
C LYS A 9 -17.40 -16.86 10.21
N GLU A 10 -16.10 -16.86 10.18
CA GLU A 10 -15.29 -15.97 11.02
C GLU A 10 -15.40 -14.52 10.51
N TYR A 11 -15.62 -13.60 11.43
CA TYR A 11 -15.74 -12.17 11.16
C TYR A 11 -14.77 -11.39 12.04
N ILE A 12 -14.21 -10.32 11.49
CA ILE A 12 -13.48 -9.31 12.27
C ILE A 12 -14.43 -8.13 12.46
N LEU A 13 -14.54 -7.65 13.71
CA LEU A 13 -15.29 -6.44 14.05
C LEU A 13 -14.29 -5.32 14.28
N GLU A 14 -14.37 -4.28 13.49
CA GLU A 14 -13.48 -3.12 13.58
C GLU A 14 -14.28 -1.84 13.89
N GLU A 15 -13.65 -0.89 14.58
CA GLU A 15 -14.21 0.43 14.80
C GLU A 15 -14.24 1.21 13.49
N TYR A 16 -15.43 1.75 13.15
CA TYR A 16 -15.55 2.56 11.95
C TYR A 16 -14.99 3.98 12.19
N ILE A 17 -14.14 4.46 11.27
CA ILE A 17 -13.56 5.79 11.32
C ILE A 17 -14.60 6.80 10.82
N LEU A 18 -15.17 7.56 11.76
CA LEU A 18 -16.28 8.48 11.50
C LEU A 18 -15.84 9.77 10.78
N ASP A 19 -14.61 10.21 10.99
CA ASP A 19 -14.04 11.46 10.43
C ASP A 19 -12.74 11.16 9.67
N PRO A 20 -12.82 10.44 8.54
CA PRO A 20 -11.64 10.22 7.70
C PRO A 20 -11.27 11.51 6.97
N LEU A 21 -9.97 11.71 6.71
CA LEU A 21 -9.53 12.73 5.77
C LEU A 21 -10.18 12.46 4.40
N LEU A 22 -10.67 13.52 3.74
CA LEU A 22 -11.37 13.42 2.47
C LEU A 22 -10.56 14.04 1.32
N PHE A 23 -10.70 13.48 0.15
CA PHE A 23 -10.24 14.06 -1.12
C PHE A 23 -11.49 14.42 -1.95
N GLU A 24 -11.63 15.69 -2.33
CA GLU A 24 -12.82 16.19 -3.05
C GLU A 24 -14.16 15.75 -2.42
N ASN A 25 -14.26 15.85 -1.11
CA ASN A 25 -15.35 15.35 -0.29
C ASN A 25 -15.62 13.84 -0.36
N LYS A 26 -14.70 13.05 -0.91
CA LYS A 26 -14.80 11.60 -1.01
C LYS A 26 -13.89 10.92 0.00
N LYS A 27 -14.35 9.81 0.56
CA LYS A 27 -13.51 8.93 1.35
C LYS A 27 -12.42 8.32 0.45
N PHE A 28 -11.19 8.23 0.94
CA PHE A 28 -10.09 7.59 0.23
C PHE A 28 -9.26 6.75 1.20
N HIS A 29 -8.48 5.86 0.64
CA HIS A 29 -7.36 5.23 1.34
C HIS A 29 -6.06 5.41 0.54
N ILE A 30 -4.94 5.34 1.22
CA ILE A 30 -3.63 5.27 0.61
C ILE A 30 -3.12 3.83 0.67
N ARG A 31 -2.41 3.40 -0.40
CA ARG A 31 -1.85 2.05 -0.50
C ARG A 31 -0.34 2.12 -0.77
N PRO A 32 0.49 2.19 0.26
CA PRO A 32 1.91 1.93 0.13
C PRO A 32 2.15 0.47 -0.23
N ILE A 33 3.10 0.24 -1.12
CA ILE A 33 3.52 -1.09 -1.56
C ILE A 33 4.88 -1.40 -0.97
N PHE A 34 5.00 -2.60 -0.45
CA PHE A 34 6.19 -3.09 0.20
C PHE A 34 6.71 -4.34 -0.50
N LEU A 35 8.02 -4.48 -0.49
CA LEU A 35 8.70 -5.70 -0.88
C LEU A 35 9.46 -6.22 0.35
N TYR A 36 9.07 -7.39 0.82
CA TYR A 36 9.80 -8.15 1.82
C TYR A 36 10.75 -9.11 1.12
N HIS A 37 12.00 -9.15 1.55
CA HIS A 37 12.99 -10.07 1.05
C HIS A 37 13.70 -10.75 2.23
N LYS A 38 13.57 -12.07 2.32
CA LYS A 38 14.44 -12.87 3.17
C LYS A 38 15.65 -13.27 2.34
N ASN A 39 16.84 -12.88 2.80
CA ASN A 39 18.11 -13.21 2.16
C ASN A 39 19.02 -13.90 3.21
N GLY A 40 19.13 -15.20 3.14
CA GLY A 40 19.81 -15.99 4.17
C GLY A 40 19.22 -15.73 5.54
N ASN A 41 20.03 -15.21 6.46
CA ASN A 41 19.63 -14.87 7.83
C ASN A 41 19.21 -13.40 7.99
N HIS A 42 18.81 -12.72 6.95
CA HIS A 42 18.35 -11.34 7.02
C HIS A 42 16.94 -11.17 6.48
N LYS A 43 16.16 -10.35 7.18
CA LYS A 43 14.92 -9.76 6.68
C LYS A 43 15.26 -8.38 6.13
N ILE A 44 14.89 -8.10 4.90
CA ILE A 44 15.09 -6.80 4.25
C ILE A 44 13.76 -6.28 3.79
N GLY A 45 13.47 -5.02 4.06
CA GLY A 45 12.23 -4.36 3.66
C GLY A 45 12.49 -3.19 2.75
N TYR A 46 11.69 -3.10 1.71
CA TYR A 46 11.67 -1.98 0.77
C TYR A 46 10.25 -1.42 0.66
N ILE A 47 10.15 -0.12 0.47
CA ILE A 47 8.91 0.58 0.15
C ILE A 47 9.00 1.14 -1.26
N LEU A 48 7.94 0.97 -2.04
CA LEU A 48 7.82 1.63 -3.34
C LEU A 48 7.63 3.12 -3.11
N HIS A 49 8.40 3.97 -3.80
CA HIS A 49 8.36 5.41 -3.56
C HIS A 49 7.03 6.06 -3.97
N LYS A 50 6.28 5.43 -4.87
CA LYS A 50 4.92 5.85 -5.25
C LYS A 50 3.89 5.21 -4.33
N ILE A 51 3.18 6.03 -3.57
CA ILE A 51 2.07 5.60 -2.71
C ILE A 51 0.77 5.93 -3.43
N PHE A 52 -0.05 4.89 -3.66
CA PHE A 52 -1.29 5.02 -4.42
C PHE A 52 -2.42 5.52 -3.56
N VAL A 53 -3.35 6.24 -4.20
CA VAL A 53 -4.59 6.72 -3.59
C VAL A 53 -5.77 6.11 -4.32
N ALA A 54 -6.67 5.49 -3.60
CA ALA A 54 -7.95 5.04 -4.13
C ALA A 54 -9.09 5.71 -3.35
N HIS A 55 -10.09 6.23 -4.03
CA HIS A 55 -11.18 6.95 -3.41
C HIS A 55 -12.56 6.36 -3.76
N ALA A 56 -13.55 6.64 -2.93
CA ALA A 56 -14.93 6.29 -3.16
C ALA A 56 -15.50 7.04 -4.39
N TYR A 57 -16.57 6.51 -4.95
CA TYR A 57 -17.18 7.10 -6.15
C TYR A 57 -18.00 8.36 -5.83
N GLU A 58 -18.74 8.35 -4.71
CA GLU A 58 -19.61 9.43 -4.27
C GLU A 58 -19.05 10.17 -3.06
N ASN A 59 -19.58 11.38 -2.82
CA ASN A 59 -19.22 12.19 -1.68
C ASN A 59 -19.52 11.47 -0.35
N TYR A 60 -18.62 11.61 0.58
CA TYR A 60 -18.74 11.02 1.91
C TYR A 60 -19.92 11.63 2.68
N ARG A 61 -20.72 10.77 3.27
CA ARG A 61 -21.77 11.09 4.25
C ARG A 61 -21.94 9.91 5.19
N LEU A 62 -22.21 10.19 6.44
CA LEU A 62 -22.20 9.17 7.48
C LEU A 62 -23.48 8.31 7.51
N GLU A 63 -24.59 8.81 6.98
CA GLU A 63 -25.91 8.22 7.20
C GLU A 63 -26.20 6.95 6.39
N ASP A 64 -25.51 6.73 5.30
CA ASP A 64 -25.82 5.66 4.35
C ASP A 64 -24.74 4.57 4.32
N PHE A 65 -24.55 3.90 5.46
CA PHE A 65 -23.51 2.89 5.64
C PHE A 65 -23.60 1.69 4.69
N GLY A 66 -24.75 1.40 4.11
CA GLY A 66 -24.95 0.34 3.13
C GLY A 66 -24.49 0.69 1.73
N ASN A 67 -24.25 1.97 1.44
CA ASN A 67 -23.89 2.42 0.11
C ASN A 67 -22.39 2.29 -0.16
N LYS A 68 -22.01 1.22 -0.86
CA LYS A 68 -20.62 0.97 -1.23
C LYS A 68 -20.00 2.09 -2.07
N ARG A 69 -20.79 2.87 -2.81
CA ARG A 69 -20.27 3.98 -3.61
C ARG A 69 -19.70 5.12 -2.76
N ILE A 70 -20.12 5.20 -1.50
CA ILE A 70 -19.70 6.21 -0.52
C ILE A 70 -18.59 5.69 0.37
N HIS A 71 -18.71 4.44 0.82
CA HIS A 71 -17.87 3.90 1.90
C HIS A 71 -16.77 2.96 1.44
N ASP A 72 -16.94 2.28 0.29
CA ASP A 72 -15.95 1.38 -0.28
C ASP A 72 -15.04 2.15 -1.25
N THR A 73 -13.82 2.36 -0.85
CA THR A 73 -12.82 3.09 -1.63
C THR A 73 -12.23 2.26 -2.77
N HIS A 74 -12.52 0.96 -2.82
CA HIS A 74 -12.15 0.08 -3.95
C HIS A 74 -13.16 0.17 -5.11
N PHE A 75 -14.36 0.68 -4.85
CA PHE A 75 -15.44 0.70 -5.84
C PHE A 75 -15.13 1.59 -7.06
N ALA A 76 -14.35 2.68 -6.86
CA ALA A 76 -13.97 3.63 -7.91
C ALA A 76 -12.50 3.50 -8.34
N SER A 77 -11.84 2.39 -8.01
CA SER A 77 -10.40 2.19 -8.20
C SER A 77 -9.89 2.38 -9.64
N THR A 78 -10.79 2.37 -10.62
CA THR A 78 -10.45 2.58 -12.04
C THR A 78 -10.24 4.06 -12.42
N SER A 79 -10.60 5.01 -11.57
CA SER A 79 -10.58 6.44 -11.89
C SER A 79 -9.53 7.26 -11.11
N SER A 80 -8.98 6.71 -10.05
CA SER A 80 -8.03 7.43 -9.20
C SER A 80 -6.60 7.28 -9.74
N ARG A 81 -6.08 8.36 -10.33
CA ARG A 81 -4.71 8.46 -10.84
C ARG A 81 -3.85 9.33 -9.92
N LEU A 82 -3.99 9.16 -8.61
CA LEU A 82 -3.33 10.02 -7.64
C LEU A 82 -2.20 9.28 -6.93
N PHE A 83 -1.11 10.00 -6.74
CA PHE A 83 -0.02 9.60 -5.86
C PHE A 83 -0.01 10.48 -4.63
N PHE A 84 0.07 9.85 -3.46
CA PHE A 84 -0.10 10.55 -2.20
C PHE A 84 0.89 11.71 -2.01
N HIS A 85 2.17 11.47 -2.23
CA HIS A 85 3.18 12.51 -2.01
C HIS A 85 3.01 13.69 -2.97
N GLU A 86 3.00 13.40 -4.27
CA GLU A 86 3.07 14.42 -5.31
C GLU A 86 1.77 15.20 -5.41
N ASP A 87 0.64 14.49 -5.47
CA ASP A 87 -0.63 15.11 -5.76
C ASP A 87 -1.22 15.82 -4.54
N PHE A 88 -1.03 15.29 -3.33
CA PHE A 88 -1.56 15.93 -2.14
C PHE A 88 -0.86 17.25 -1.81
N ILE A 89 0.41 17.38 -2.18
CA ILE A 89 1.15 18.64 -2.06
C ILE A 89 0.76 19.60 -3.19
N SER A 90 0.78 19.15 -4.44
CA SER A 90 0.53 20.00 -5.61
C SER A 90 -0.90 20.55 -5.68
N LEU A 91 -1.87 19.76 -5.20
CA LEU A 91 -3.28 20.17 -5.09
C LEU A 91 -3.60 20.92 -3.79
N ASN A 92 -2.61 21.21 -2.95
CA ASN A 92 -2.77 21.88 -1.65
C ASN A 92 -3.75 21.17 -0.69
N ILE A 93 -3.88 19.85 -0.77
CA ILE A 93 -4.69 19.06 0.15
C ILE A 93 -3.99 18.95 1.50
N MET A 94 -2.67 18.78 1.47
CA MET A 94 -1.79 18.72 2.63
C MET A 94 -0.51 19.52 2.38
N THR A 95 0.04 20.07 3.45
CA THR A 95 1.39 20.65 3.41
C THR A 95 2.43 19.54 3.28
N LYS A 96 3.61 19.86 2.76
CA LYS A 96 4.74 18.95 2.67
C LYS A 96 5.05 18.28 4.03
N ASN A 97 5.09 19.08 5.11
CA ASN A 97 5.36 18.55 6.45
C ASN A 97 4.30 17.55 6.93
N GLN A 98 3.03 17.74 6.57
CA GLN A 98 1.96 16.79 6.90
C GLN A 98 2.12 15.48 6.13
N VAL A 99 2.43 15.56 4.84
CA VAL A 99 2.71 14.36 4.02
C VAL A 99 3.91 13.59 4.56
N GLU A 100 5.03 14.25 4.85
CA GLU A 100 6.24 13.63 5.42
C GLU A 100 5.96 12.98 6.79
N ARG A 101 5.10 13.60 7.61
CA ARG A 101 4.64 13.00 8.88
C ARG A 101 3.86 11.73 8.66
N ILE A 102 2.97 11.67 7.67
CA ILE A 102 2.23 10.46 7.32
C ILE A 102 3.18 9.37 6.81
N GLU A 103 4.13 9.72 5.93
CA GLU A 103 5.13 8.77 5.42
C GLU A 103 6.01 8.19 6.53
N THR A 104 6.31 8.98 7.55
CA THR A 104 7.03 8.50 8.74
C THR A 104 6.19 7.47 9.48
N GLN A 105 4.91 7.73 9.72
CA GLN A 105 4.00 6.77 10.37
C GLN A 105 3.87 5.48 9.54
N ILE A 106 3.83 5.58 8.19
CA ILE A 106 3.79 4.41 7.31
C ILE A 106 5.04 3.53 7.50
N LYS A 107 6.22 4.15 7.58
CA LYS A 107 7.48 3.44 7.83
C LYS A 107 7.50 2.79 9.22
N ASP A 108 7.03 3.49 10.25
CA ASP A 108 6.96 2.96 11.62
C ASP A 108 6.02 1.75 11.71
N LEU A 109 4.83 1.84 11.08
CA LEU A 109 3.90 0.73 10.98
C LEU A 109 4.53 -0.45 10.20
N ALA A 110 5.20 -0.16 9.09
CA ALA A 110 5.87 -1.16 8.28
C ALA A 110 6.99 -1.86 9.08
N HIS A 111 7.79 -1.13 9.85
CA HIS A 111 8.77 -1.72 10.76
C HIS A 111 8.12 -2.73 11.70
N TYR A 112 7.01 -2.36 12.34
CA TYR A 112 6.27 -3.25 13.21
C TYR A 112 5.78 -4.51 12.49
N VAL A 113 5.16 -4.35 11.31
CA VAL A 113 4.67 -5.47 10.49
C VAL A 113 5.82 -6.38 10.07
N PHE A 114 6.93 -5.82 9.57
CA PHE A 114 8.10 -6.60 9.15
C PHE A 114 8.74 -7.37 10.31
N ASP A 115 8.72 -6.84 11.52
CA ASP A 115 9.18 -7.56 12.71
C ASP A 115 8.33 -8.79 13.01
N GLN A 116 7.01 -8.70 12.79
CA GLN A 116 6.07 -9.82 13.01
C GLN A 116 6.07 -10.84 11.87
N LEU A 117 6.49 -10.44 10.65
CA LEU A 117 6.54 -11.35 9.52
C LEU A 117 7.56 -12.46 9.79
N ASN A 118 7.06 -13.69 9.91
CA ASN A 118 7.88 -14.89 10.00
C ASN A 118 7.74 -15.70 8.71
N ALA A 119 8.31 -15.15 7.62
CA ALA A 119 8.21 -15.77 6.32
C ALA A 119 8.86 -17.15 6.31
N ARG A 120 8.04 -18.16 6.13
CA ARG A 120 8.52 -19.51 5.78
C ARG A 120 8.70 -19.53 4.26
N CYS A 121 9.95 -19.48 3.83
CA CYS A 121 10.24 -19.70 2.42
C CYS A 121 9.83 -21.12 2.03
N TYR A 122 9.28 -21.27 0.82
CA TYR A 122 8.91 -22.57 0.29
C TYR A 122 10.16 -23.45 0.09
N GLN A 123 10.05 -24.73 0.43
CA GLN A 123 11.09 -25.75 0.24
C GLN A 123 12.47 -25.41 0.86
N GLU A 124 12.51 -24.85 2.07
CA GLU A 124 13.78 -24.55 2.76
C GLU A 124 14.70 -23.58 2.00
N SER A 125 14.16 -22.88 1.00
CA SER A 125 14.91 -21.85 0.30
C SER A 125 15.45 -20.82 1.29
N LYS A 126 16.74 -20.48 1.15
CA LYS A 126 17.38 -19.43 1.95
C LYS A 126 16.94 -18.03 1.53
N ASP A 127 16.42 -17.91 0.31
CA ASP A 127 16.00 -16.66 -0.30
C ASP A 127 14.52 -16.76 -0.75
N CYS A 128 13.71 -15.82 -0.30
CA CYS A 128 12.35 -15.65 -0.79
C CYS A 128 11.92 -14.19 -0.65
N TYR A 129 10.96 -13.79 -1.45
CA TYR A 129 10.40 -12.44 -1.39
C TYR A 129 8.88 -12.47 -1.51
N GLU A 130 8.27 -11.42 -1.01
CA GLU A 130 6.83 -11.18 -1.08
C GLU A 130 6.58 -9.70 -1.33
N VAL A 131 5.68 -9.40 -2.26
CA VAL A 131 5.19 -8.05 -2.49
C VAL A 131 3.81 -7.94 -1.87
N PHE A 132 3.58 -6.93 -1.03
CA PHE A 132 2.30 -6.73 -0.38
C PHE A 132 1.95 -5.24 -0.27
N GLY A 133 0.67 -4.96 -0.11
CA GLY A 133 0.14 -3.62 0.12
C GLY A 133 -0.48 -3.48 1.51
N MET A 134 -0.51 -2.27 2.04
CA MET A 134 -1.29 -1.93 3.21
C MET A 134 -2.32 -0.87 2.84
N ASP A 135 -3.59 -1.09 3.17
CA ASP A 135 -4.63 -0.10 3.00
C ASP A 135 -4.77 0.72 4.27
N LEU A 136 -4.57 2.02 4.14
CA LEU A 136 -4.50 2.94 5.27
C LEU A 136 -5.49 4.09 5.07
N LEU A 137 -6.33 4.32 6.09
CA LEU A 137 -7.09 5.56 6.21
C LEU A 137 -6.30 6.59 7.03
N ILE A 138 -6.59 7.86 6.83
CA ILE A 138 -6.03 8.97 7.60
C ILE A 138 -7.15 9.62 8.39
N ASP A 139 -6.99 9.72 9.70
CA ASP A 139 -7.91 10.48 10.57
C ASP A 139 -7.76 11.97 10.29
N ASN A 140 -8.88 12.65 10.06
CA ASN A 140 -8.88 14.04 9.63
C ASN A 140 -8.35 15.01 10.72
N LYS A 141 -8.63 14.74 12.00
CA LYS A 141 -8.26 15.63 13.11
C LYS A 141 -6.81 15.46 13.53
N THR A 142 -6.37 14.23 13.64
CA THR A 142 -5.08 13.91 14.23
C THR A 142 -4.00 13.70 13.18
N LEU A 143 -4.38 13.48 11.93
CA LEU A 143 -3.51 13.05 10.83
C LEU A 143 -2.73 11.77 11.22
N THR A 144 -3.41 10.84 11.90
CA THR A 144 -2.87 9.52 12.21
C THR A 144 -3.38 8.51 11.19
N ILE A 145 -2.51 7.58 10.80
CA ILE A 145 -2.90 6.49 9.92
C ILE A 145 -3.64 5.41 10.70
N LYS A 146 -4.60 4.77 10.04
CA LYS A 146 -5.35 3.63 10.54
C LYS A 146 -5.22 2.49 9.54
N LEU A 147 -4.64 1.37 9.97
CA LEU A 147 -4.52 0.18 9.13
C LEU A 147 -5.90 -0.46 8.95
N MET A 148 -6.30 -0.67 7.71
CA MET A 148 -7.53 -1.39 7.36
C MET A 148 -7.22 -2.86 7.08
N GLU A 149 -6.27 -3.12 6.17
CA GLU A 149 -5.87 -4.47 5.81
C GLU A 149 -4.43 -4.52 5.30
N VAL A 150 -3.85 -5.73 5.35
CA VAL A 150 -2.59 -6.06 4.69
C VAL A 150 -2.88 -7.07 3.58
N GLN A 151 -2.68 -6.65 2.34
CA GLN A 151 -2.89 -7.49 1.16
C GLN A 151 -1.61 -8.22 0.81
N VAL A 152 -1.51 -9.50 1.17
CA VAL A 152 -0.32 -10.34 0.94
C VAL A 152 -0.39 -11.17 -0.36
N THR A 153 -1.57 -11.33 -0.92
CA THR A 153 -1.80 -12.04 -2.18
C THR A 153 -2.73 -11.23 -3.05
N ASN A 154 -2.51 -11.28 -4.35
CA ASN A 154 -3.44 -10.66 -5.30
C ASN A 154 -3.58 -9.14 -5.11
N ILE A 155 -2.46 -8.41 -5.01
CA ILE A 155 -2.46 -6.95 -4.94
C ILE A 155 -3.15 -6.43 -6.20
N SER A 156 -4.44 -6.16 -6.09
CA SER A 156 -5.23 -5.61 -7.19
C SER A 156 -5.10 -4.09 -7.20
N PHE A 157 -4.62 -3.55 -8.32
CA PHE A 157 -4.58 -2.11 -8.58
C PHE A 157 -5.61 -1.69 -9.63
N GLY A 158 -6.50 -2.61 -9.99
CA GLY A 158 -7.36 -2.40 -11.15
C GLY A 158 -6.55 -2.17 -12.44
N HIS A 159 -7.20 -1.66 -13.46
CA HIS A 159 -6.54 -1.27 -14.71
C HIS A 159 -5.97 0.16 -14.61
N PHE A 160 -5.13 0.40 -13.60
CA PHE A 160 -4.53 1.70 -13.40
C PHE A 160 -3.48 1.94 -14.49
N VAL A 161 -3.85 2.70 -15.51
CA VAL A 161 -2.94 3.19 -16.55
C VAL A 161 -2.61 4.63 -16.21
N ASP A 162 -1.34 4.94 -16.03
CA ASP A 162 -0.88 6.30 -15.71
C ASP A 162 0.32 6.67 -16.60
N ASP A 163 0.16 7.72 -17.38
CA ASP A 163 1.20 8.30 -18.22
C ASP A 163 2.37 8.91 -17.39
N ARG A 164 2.17 9.10 -16.07
CA ARG A 164 3.21 9.51 -15.14
C ARG A 164 4.11 8.37 -14.66
N LEU A 165 3.87 7.15 -15.16
CA LEU A 165 4.75 5.99 -14.98
C LEU A 165 5.54 5.76 -16.28
N PRO A 166 6.60 6.55 -16.54
CA PRO A 166 7.27 6.55 -17.84
C PRO A 166 7.89 5.18 -18.14
N GLY A 167 7.51 4.61 -19.29
CA GLY A 167 7.98 3.31 -19.73
C GLY A 167 7.16 2.11 -19.26
N PHE A 168 6.03 2.34 -18.56
CA PHE A 168 5.13 1.28 -18.11
C PHE A 168 3.71 1.50 -18.62
N SER A 169 3.08 0.43 -19.06
CA SER A 169 1.71 0.48 -19.56
C SER A 169 0.67 0.51 -18.43
N ASN A 170 1.04 0.03 -17.26
CA ASN A 170 0.16 -0.02 -16.08
C ASN A 170 0.94 -0.20 -14.77
N MET A 171 0.23 -0.08 -13.67
CA MET A 171 0.74 -0.20 -12.32
C MET A 171 1.35 -1.55 -12.00
N PHE A 172 0.74 -2.63 -12.45
CA PHE A 172 1.23 -3.98 -12.21
C PHE A 172 2.62 -4.16 -12.85
N GLU A 173 2.76 -3.73 -14.09
CA GLU A 173 4.04 -3.75 -14.80
C GLU A 173 5.10 -2.92 -14.05
N TYR A 174 4.74 -1.73 -13.58
CA TYR A 174 5.62 -0.89 -12.80
C TYR A 174 6.12 -1.59 -11.53
N ILE A 175 5.23 -2.19 -10.73
CA ILE A 175 5.61 -2.92 -9.51
C ILE A 175 6.45 -4.15 -9.86
N PHE A 176 6.02 -4.91 -10.86
CA PHE A 176 6.72 -6.13 -11.29
C PHE A 176 8.16 -5.82 -11.73
N CYS A 177 8.35 -4.86 -12.63
CA CYS A 177 9.67 -4.48 -13.11
C CYS A 177 10.57 -3.96 -11.99
N ASN A 178 10.05 -3.15 -11.07
CA ASN A 178 10.82 -2.70 -9.91
C ASN A 178 11.17 -3.86 -8.96
N THR A 179 10.30 -4.85 -8.81
CA THR A 179 10.60 -6.06 -8.04
C THR A 179 11.73 -6.86 -8.68
N VAL A 180 11.66 -7.07 -10.00
CA VAL A 180 12.71 -7.75 -10.76
C VAL A 180 14.04 -7.01 -10.62
N GLU A 181 14.07 -5.70 -10.85
CA GLU A 181 15.28 -4.88 -10.68
C GLU A 181 15.86 -5.00 -9.26
N THR A 182 15.03 -4.98 -8.24
CA THR A 182 15.49 -4.97 -6.84
C THR A 182 16.03 -6.33 -6.40
N ILE A 183 15.41 -7.43 -6.84
CA ILE A 183 15.71 -8.79 -6.35
C ILE A 183 16.47 -9.61 -7.38
N ILE A 184 16.00 -9.64 -8.63
CA ILE A 184 16.45 -10.58 -9.65
C ILE A 184 17.72 -10.09 -10.38
N ASP A 185 17.73 -8.84 -10.82
CA ASP A 185 18.85 -8.27 -11.61
C ASP A 185 20.17 -8.28 -10.83
N LYS A 186 20.07 -8.32 -9.52
CA LYS A 186 21.23 -8.47 -8.65
C LYS A 186 21.98 -9.79 -8.88
N TYR A 187 21.25 -10.86 -9.21
CA TYR A 187 21.81 -12.20 -9.44
C TYR A 187 21.93 -12.52 -10.94
N PHE A 188 21.04 -11.94 -11.73
CA PHE A 188 20.94 -12.16 -13.18
C PHE A 188 20.84 -10.79 -13.88
N PRO A 189 21.95 -10.04 -13.95
CA PRO A 189 21.93 -8.72 -14.58
C PRO A 189 21.48 -8.82 -16.04
N PRO A 190 20.53 -7.97 -16.49
CA PRO A 190 20.03 -7.99 -17.85
C PRO A 190 21.13 -7.60 -18.85
N ILE A 191 21.11 -8.23 -20.03
CA ILE A 191 22.07 -7.94 -21.12
C ILE A 191 21.93 -6.47 -21.58
N ASN A 192 20.70 -5.96 -21.61
CA ASN A 192 20.37 -4.56 -21.88
C ASN A 192 19.68 -3.98 -20.66
N PRO A 193 20.40 -3.35 -19.72
CA PRO A 193 19.78 -2.78 -18.54
C PRO A 193 18.78 -1.70 -18.94
N ILE A 194 17.52 -1.91 -18.55
CA ILE A 194 16.50 -0.88 -18.61
C ILE A 194 16.95 0.25 -17.70
N LYS A 195 16.72 1.49 -18.10
CA LYS A 195 17.04 2.67 -17.30
C LYS A 195 16.57 2.44 -15.86
N LYS A 196 17.49 2.47 -14.90
CA LYS A 196 17.18 2.26 -13.47
C LYS A 196 16.03 3.14 -13.04
N ILE A 197 14.98 2.54 -12.49
CA ILE A 197 13.75 3.23 -12.15
C ILE A 197 13.72 3.60 -10.67
N ASN A 198 14.61 3.02 -9.86
CA ASN A 198 14.73 3.28 -8.40
C ASN A 198 13.38 3.32 -7.68
N GLY A 199 12.50 2.37 -8.00
CA GLY A 199 11.15 2.37 -7.46
C GLY A 199 11.08 1.93 -6.00
N PHE A 200 11.84 0.91 -5.62
CA PHE A 200 11.88 0.41 -4.25
C PHE A 200 13.03 1.02 -3.46
N ILE A 201 12.70 1.62 -2.32
CA ILE A 201 13.65 2.24 -1.38
C ILE A 201 13.78 1.32 -0.17
N LYS A 202 15.01 0.88 0.10
CA LYS A 202 15.31 0.07 1.30
C LYS A 202 15.11 0.92 2.56
N PHE A 203 14.30 0.44 3.50
CA PHE A 203 14.05 1.12 4.77
C PHE A 203 14.29 0.23 6.00
N TYR A 204 14.31 -1.09 5.83
CA TYR A 204 14.38 -2.05 6.92
C TYR A 204 15.43 -3.11 6.65
N GLN A 205 16.19 -3.49 7.68
CA GLN A 205 17.05 -4.68 7.68
C GLN A 205 17.24 -5.19 9.10
N LYS A 206 17.03 -6.50 9.29
CA LYS A 206 17.20 -7.16 10.58
C LYS A 206 17.77 -8.56 10.38
N ALA A 207 18.74 -8.96 11.21
CA ALA A 207 19.19 -10.34 11.28
C ALA A 207 18.10 -11.22 11.91
N ILE A 208 17.89 -12.40 11.35
CA ILE A 208 17.03 -13.43 11.94
C ILE A 208 17.87 -14.09 13.03
N LYS A 209 17.39 -14.07 14.24
CA LYS A 209 17.99 -14.87 15.33
C LYS A 209 17.44 -16.28 15.20
N ASP A 210 18.35 -17.24 15.19
CA ASP A 210 18.04 -18.67 15.22
C ASP A 210 17.25 -19.04 16.49
#